data_f592a896543850efe6c94786f9f845ad
#
_entry.id   f592a896543850efe6c94786f9f845ad
#
_cell.length_a   1.000
_cell.length_b   1.000
_cell.length_c   1.000
_cell.angle_alpha   90.00
_cell.angle_beta   90.00
_cell.angle_gamma   90.00
#
_symmetry.space_group_name_H-M   'P 1'
#
loop_
_entity.id
_entity.type
_entity.pdbx_description
1 polymer ?
#
loop_
_entity_poly.entity_id
_entity_poly.type
_entity_poly.pdbx_seq_one_letter_code
_entity_poly.pdbx_strand_id
1 'polypeptide(L)'
;MPARTLALPGGARVPVVAAQWRHAYGVVTRGRVQLELRDGTPGPVLGRDAGFWLRGTGVRALRNPGRRTATVRILTPHLEARRNDMISSTDTGTVSGRPHGFRRLAVTGLVATIAAMAVTTLAAALARAAGVDFEIPDGGETIPLGGFAVVTGFFSLVGVVIAAVLLRFSAYPARRFVWTAVSLTALSMVPPLIAGGDAATTVALVGLHLVAAAVMIPALTRSLRARTG
;
A
#
# COMPACT_ATOMS: atom_id res chain seq x y z
N MET A 1 -9.02 -9.62 -9.11
CA MET A 1 -10.28 -8.84 -9.05
C MET A 1 -10.58 -8.38 -10.46
N PRO A 2 -11.72 -8.73 -11.06
CA PRO A 2 -12.10 -8.16 -12.32
C PRO A 2 -12.30 -6.66 -12.11
N ALA A 3 -11.58 -5.88 -12.87
CA ALA A 3 -11.73 -4.45 -12.90
C ALA A 3 -12.45 -4.08 -14.20
N ARG A 4 -13.59 -3.42 -14.09
CA ARG A 4 -14.31 -2.88 -15.23
C ARG A 4 -14.00 -1.38 -15.34
N THR A 5 -13.58 -0.94 -16.50
CA THR A 5 -13.39 0.48 -16.78
C THR A 5 -14.67 1.05 -17.39
N LEU A 6 -15.20 2.10 -16.77
CA LEU A 6 -16.35 2.83 -17.23
C LEU A 6 -15.91 4.19 -17.77
N ALA A 7 -16.12 4.45 -19.06
CA ALA A 7 -15.91 5.75 -19.66
C ALA A 7 -17.24 6.53 -19.68
N LEU A 8 -17.23 7.73 -19.11
CA LEU A 8 -18.36 8.64 -19.10
C LEU A 8 -18.04 9.85 -20.01
N PRO A 9 -18.62 9.96 -21.20
CA PRO A 9 -18.53 11.17 -22.02
C PRO A 9 -18.99 12.41 -21.23
N GLY A 10 -18.65 13.60 -21.74
CA GLY A 10 -19.07 14.86 -21.13
C GLY A 10 -20.61 14.93 -20.98
N GLY A 11 -21.10 15.27 -19.81
CA GLY A 11 -22.53 15.30 -19.48
C GLY A 11 -23.19 13.93 -19.28
N ALA A 12 -22.51 12.82 -19.58
CA ALA A 12 -23.08 11.48 -19.47
C ALA A 12 -23.45 11.13 -18.02
N ARG A 13 -24.55 10.37 -17.91
CA ARG A 13 -25.10 9.84 -16.66
C ARG A 13 -25.23 8.32 -16.78
N VAL A 14 -24.71 7.60 -15.81
CA VAL A 14 -24.79 6.13 -15.76
C VAL A 14 -25.47 5.72 -14.45
N PRO A 15 -26.61 5.01 -14.51
CA PRO A 15 -27.30 4.55 -13.33
C PRO A 15 -26.48 3.45 -12.62
N VAL A 16 -26.45 3.48 -11.29
CA VAL A 16 -25.87 2.44 -10.47
C VAL A 16 -26.93 1.37 -10.21
N VAL A 17 -26.82 0.24 -10.92
CA VAL A 17 -27.73 -0.89 -10.73
C VAL A 17 -27.28 -1.68 -9.51
N ALA A 18 -28.08 -1.66 -8.44
CA ALA A 18 -27.72 -2.22 -7.14
C ALA A 18 -27.30 -3.71 -7.17
N ALA A 19 -27.85 -4.51 -8.09
CA ALA A 19 -27.52 -5.93 -8.22
C ALA A 19 -26.07 -6.17 -8.73
N GLN A 20 -25.62 -5.37 -9.70
CA GLN A 20 -24.28 -5.51 -10.30
C GLN A 20 -23.16 -4.87 -9.45
N TRP A 21 -23.52 -3.94 -8.56
CA TRP A 21 -22.56 -3.07 -7.88
C TRP A 21 -22.60 -3.22 -6.36
N ARG A 22 -23.25 -4.28 -5.87
CA ARG A 22 -23.57 -4.50 -4.44
C ARG A 22 -22.35 -4.41 -3.50
N HIS A 23 -21.14 -4.68 -3.99
CA HIS A 23 -19.88 -4.63 -3.24
C HIS A 23 -18.79 -3.91 -4.01
N ALA A 24 -19.15 -3.06 -4.98
CA ALA A 24 -18.18 -2.42 -5.84
C ALA A 24 -17.56 -1.16 -5.20
N TYR A 25 -16.28 -0.97 -5.46
CA TYR A 25 -15.52 0.22 -5.13
C TYR A 25 -15.10 0.91 -6.43
N GLY A 26 -15.40 2.19 -6.56
CA GLY A 26 -15.04 3.01 -7.71
C GLY A 26 -13.84 3.89 -7.44
N VAL A 27 -12.96 4.05 -8.44
CA VAL A 27 -11.86 5.02 -8.42
C VAL A 27 -11.92 5.85 -9.70
N VAL A 28 -11.94 7.17 -9.57
CA VAL A 28 -11.87 8.08 -10.72
C VAL A 28 -10.42 8.11 -11.22
N THR A 29 -10.16 7.55 -12.41
CA THR A 29 -8.81 7.51 -12.99
C THR A 29 -8.52 8.70 -13.88
N ARG A 30 -9.58 9.34 -14.43
CA ARG A 30 -9.46 10.54 -15.28
C ARG A 30 -10.72 11.40 -15.19
N GLY A 31 -10.56 12.72 -15.22
CA GLY A 31 -11.67 13.67 -15.20
C GLY A 31 -12.29 13.87 -13.81
N ARG A 32 -13.55 14.24 -13.79
CA ARG A 32 -14.35 14.45 -12.58
C ARG A 32 -15.67 13.71 -12.70
N VAL A 33 -16.15 13.15 -11.59
CA VAL A 33 -17.41 12.41 -11.52
C VAL A 33 -18.22 12.91 -10.33
N GLN A 34 -19.45 13.29 -10.56
CA GLN A 34 -20.41 13.64 -9.53
C GLN A 34 -21.23 12.42 -9.15
N LEU A 35 -21.38 12.17 -7.87
CA LEU A 35 -22.29 11.18 -7.36
C LEU A 35 -23.70 11.78 -7.31
N GLU A 36 -24.73 11.04 -7.77
CA GLU A 36 -26.13 11.39 -7.56
C GLU A 36 -26.70 10.47 -6.49
N LEU A 37 -27.35 11.04 -5.49
CA LEU A 37 -27.96 10.31 -4.39
C LEU A 37 -29.38 9.84 -4.74
N ARG A 38 -29.93 8.92 -3.93
CA ARG A 38 -31.27 8.32 -4.19
C ARG A 38 -32.40 9.33 -4.08
N ASP A 39 -32.25 10.34 -3.26
CA ASP A 39 -33.18 11.46 -3.10
C ASP A 39 -33.16 12.45 -4.27
N GLY A 40 -32.32 12.22 -5.28
CA GLY A 40 -32.17 13.09 -6.43
C GLY A 40 -31.24 14.28 -6.18
N THR A 41 -30.67 14.42 -4.97
CA THR A 41 -29.74 15.50 -4.66
C THR A 41 -28.38 15.24 -5.29
N PRO A 42 -27.68 16.31 -5.76
CA PRO A 42 -26.32 16.19 -6.23
C PRO A 42 -25.38 15.93 -5.06
N GLY A 43 -24.71 14.79 -5.08
CA GLY A 43 -23.68 14.44 -4.12
C GLY A 43 -22.31 15.07 -4.48
N PRO A 44 -21.24 14.66 -3.80
CA PRO A 44 -19.92 15.22 -3.99
C PRO A 44 -19.37 15.00 -5.41
N VAL A 45 -18.58 15.97 -5.91
CA VAL A 45 -17.81 15.85 -7.14
C VAL A 45 -16.44 15.29 -6.80
N LEU A 46 -16.14 14.13 -7.35
CA LEU A 46 -14.88 13.41 -7.14
C LEU A 46 -13.92 13.68 -8.28
N GLY A 47 -12.72 14.08 -7.94
CA GLY A 47 -11.63 14.30 -8.89
C GLY A 47 -10.80 13.04 -9.14
N ARG A 48 -9.73 13.22 -9.91
CA ARG A 48 -8.77 12.14 -10.20
C ARG A 48 -8.23 11.53 -8.91
N ASP A 49 -8.09 10.21 -8.91
CA ASP A 49 -7.62 9.36 -7.79
C ASP A 49 -8.55 9.32 -6.57
N ALA A 50 -9.70 9.98 -6.62
CA ALA A 50 -10.71 9.85 -5.59
C ALA A 50 -11.42 8.49 -5.69
N GLY A 51 -11.54 7.83 -4.54
CA GLY A 51 -12.22 6.56 -4.42
C GLY A 51 -13.56 6.71 -3.70
N PHE A 52 -14.52 5.84 -4.03
CA PHE A 52 -15.83 5.84 -3.41
C PHE A 52 -16.45 4.43 -3.37
N TRP A 53 -17.23 4.18 -2.33
CA TRP A 53 -17.99 2.95 -2.20
C TRP A 53 -19.37 3.11 -2.83
N LEU A 54 -19.84 2.06 -3.51
CA LEU A 54 -21.19 2.03 -4.08
C LEU A 54 -22.19 1.37 -3.14
N ARG A 55 -21.70 0.62 -2.13
CA ARG A 55 -22.54 -0.02 -1.13
C ARG A 55 -22.90 0.94 0.00
N GLY A 56 -24.20 1.02 0.33
CA GLY A 56 -24.67 1.72 1.52
C GLY A 56 -24.61 3.25 1.46
N THR A 57 -24.05 3.82 0.39
CA THR A 57 -23.84 5.28 0.25
C THR A 57 -25.05 6.04 -0.32
N GLY A 58 -26.13 5.33 -0.67
CA GLY A 58 -27.30 5.97 -1.29
C GLY A 58 -27.08 6.49 -2.71
N VAL A 59 -25.96 6.14 -3.36
CA VAL A 59 -25.66 6.56 -4.74
C VAL A 59 -26.60 5.88 -5.73
N ARG A 60 -27.29 6.68 -6.56
CA ARG A 60 -28.21 6.24 -7.62
C ARG A 60 -27.56 6.24 -9.00
N ALA A 61 -26.72 7.23 -9.27
CA ALA A 61 -26.04 7.36 -10.55
C ALA A 61 -24.68 8.05 -10.41
N LEU A 62 -23.85 7.85 -11.44
CA LEU A 62 -22.60 8.58 -11.67
C LEU A 62 -22.81 9.53 -12.83
N ARG A 63 -22.52 10.80 -12.66
CA ARG A 63 -22.60 11.84 -13.69
C ARG A 63 -21.24 12.45 -13.96
N ASN A 64 -20.92 12.68 -15.20
CA ASN A 64 -19.77 13.48 -15.57
C ASN A 64 -20.21 14.96 -15.71
N PRO A 65 -19.84 15.86 -14.79
CA PRO A 65 -20.22 17.28 -14.88
C PRO A 65 -19.36 18.07 -15.86
N GLY A 66 -18.28 17.47 -16.40
CA GLY A 66 -17.35 18.11 -17.32
C GLY A 66 -17.70 17.88 -18.79
N ARG A 67 -16.98 18.57 -19.68
CA ARG A 67 -17.10 18.43 -21.14
C ARG A 67 -16.23 17.30 -21.72
N ARG A 68 -15.16 16.92 -21.04
CA ARG A 68 -14.24 15.85 -21.46
C ARG A 68 -14.64 14.54 -20.81
N THR A 69 -14.32 13.42 -21.47
CA THR A 69 -14.59 12.07 -20.93
C THR A 69 -13.91 11.88 -19.58
N ALA A 70 -14.70 11.48 -18.59
CA ALA A 70 -14.21 10.99 -17.31
C ALA A 70 -14.13 9.45 -17.35
N THR A 71 -13.18 8.89 -16.62
CA THR A 71 -12.97 7.44 -16.54
C THR A 71 -12.99 6.98 -15.09
N VAL A 72 -13.82 5.98 -14.81
CA VAL A 72 -13.92 5.34 -13.49
C VAL A 72 -13.55 3.89 -13.62
N ARG A 73 -12.67 3.42 -12.75
CA ARG A 73 -12.36 1.99 -12.61
C ARG A 73 -13.21 1.42 -11.48
N ILE A 74 -14.07 0.46 -11.82
CA ILE A 74 -14.93 -0.24 -10.88
C ILE A 74 -14.25 -1.55 -10.49
N LEU A 75 -14.04 -1.74 -9.21
CA LEU A 75 -13.46 -2.93 -8.61
C LEU A 75 -14.55 -3.71 -7.90
N THR A 76 -14.88 -4.89 -8.39
CA THR A 76 -15.89 -5.77 -7.78
C THR A 76 -15.17 -6.89 -7.04
N PRO A 77 -15.36 -7.04 -5.71
CA PRO A 77 -14.87 -8.23 -5.01
C PRO A 77 -15.63 -9.46 -5.51
N HIS A 78 -14.92 -10.51 -5.89
CA HIS A 78 -15.51 -11.78 -6.28
C HIS A 78 -16.21 -12.45 -5.08
N LEU A 79 -17.51 -12.20 -4.93
CA LEU A 79 -18.37 -13.00 -4.03
C LEU A 79 -19.23 -14.02 -4.81
N GLU A 80 -19.34 -13.89 -6.14
CA GLU A 80 -20.21 -14.75 -6.94
C GLU A 80 -19.55 -16.04 -7.44
N ALA A 81 -18.23 -16.12 -7.54
CA ALA A 81 -17.55 -17.36 -7.93
C ALA A 81 -17.75 -18.52 -6.92
N ARG A 82 -18.06 -18.19 -5.65
CA ARG A 82 -18.31 -19.21 -4.61
C ARG A 82 -19.66 -19.91 -4.70
N ARG A 83 -20.65 -19.36 -5.40
CA ARG A 83 -21.97 -19.96 -5.44
C ARG A 83 -22.11 -21.06 -6.50
N ASN A 84 -21.36 -20.96 -7.59
CA ASN A 84 -21.38 -21.97 -8.65
C ASN A 84 -20.44 -23.15 -8.38
N ASP A 85 -19.35 -22.96 -7.61
CA ASP A 85 -18.44 -24.05 -7.25
C ASP A 85 -18.98 -24.97 -6.13
N MET A 86 -20.02 -24.52 -5.40
CA MET A 86 -20.58 -25.31 -4.30
C MET A 86 -21.58 -26.38 -4.77
N ILE A 87 -21.89 -26.43 -6.08
CA ILE A 87 -22.80 -27.44 -6.65
C ILE A 87 -22.03 -28.58 -7.35
N SER A 88 -20.71 -28.46 -7.55
CA SER A 88 -19.95 -29.42 -8.36
C SER A 88 -18.75 -30.10 -7.73
N SER A 89 -18.51 -29.98 -6.43
CA SER A 89 -17.44 -30.79 -5.82
C SER A 89 -17.68 -31.09 -4.35
N THR A 90 -18.19 -32.29 -4.13
CA THR A 90 -17.94 -33.05 -2.90
C THR A 90 -16.48 -33.46 -2.97
N ASP A 91 -15.57 -32.61 -2.55
CA ASP A 91 -14.20 -33.03 -2.28
C ASP A 91 -13.61 -32.22 -1.12
N THR A 92 -13.11 -32.96 -0.15
CA THR A 92 -12.56 -32.54 1.14
C THR A 92 -11.21 -31.84 0.91
N GLY A 93 -11.21 -30.51 0.83
CA GLY A 93 -9.99 -29.72 0.65
C GLY A 93 -10.08 -28.36 1.33
N THR A 94 -9.34 -28.22 2.41
CA THR A 94 -8.99 -27.05 3.21
C THR A 94 -9.32 -25.67 2.61
N VAL A 95 -10.19 -24.94 3.33
CA VAL A 95 -10.56 -23.53 3.08
C VAL A 95 -9.34 -22.62 3.16
N SER A 96 -8.80 -22.22 2.01
CA SER A 96 -7.78 -21.17 1.89
C SER A 96 -8.09 -20.25 0.70
N GLY A 97 -9.19 -19.52 0.78
CA GLY A 97 -9.57 -18.51 -0.20
C GLY A 97 -9.08 -17.10 0.14
N ARG A 98 -7.81 -16.91 0.53
CA ARG A 98 -7.18 -15.58 0.50
C ARG A 98 -6.81 -15.25 -0.94
N PRO A 99 -7.16 -14.05 -1.46
CA PRO A 99 -6.79 -13.69 -2.82
C PRO A 99 -5.27 -13.82 -2.98
N HIS A 100 -4.83 -14.61 -3.96
CA HIS A 100 -3.44 -15.02 -4.22
C HIS A 100 -2.41 -13.88 -4.13
N GLY A 101 -2.86 -12.68 -4.25
CA GLY A 101 -2.01 -11.54 -4.19
C GLY A 101 -1.69 -10.98 -2.83
N PHE A 102 -2.60 -11.05 -1.87
CA PHE A 102 -2.26 -10.68 -0.49
C PHE A 102 -1.28 -11.68 0.10
N ARG A 103 -1.47 -12.97 -0.20
CA ARG A 103 -0.53 -14.02 0.19
C ARG A 103 0.86 -13.79 -0.40
N ARG A 104 0.96 -13.44 -1.69
CA ARG A 104 2.25 -13.13 -2.33
C ARG A 104 2.89 -11.89 -1.71
N LEU A 105 2.13 -10.81 -1.47
CA LEU A 105 2.65 -9.62 -0.80
C LEU A 105 3.11 -9.94 0.62
N ALA A 106 2.34 -10.72 1.38
CA ALA A 106 2.71 -11.12 2.74
C ALA A 106 4.00 -11.96 2.77
N VAL A 107 4.12 -12.95 1.88
CA VAL A 107 5.32 -13.79 1.76
C VAL A 107 6.52 -12.93 1.32
N THR A 108 6.38 -12.13 0.26
CA THR A 108 7.46 -11.25 -0.19
C THR A 108 7.84 -10.24 0.89
N GLY A 109 6.86 -9.67 1.58
CA GLY A 109 7.08 -8.75 2.69
C GLY A 109 7.81 -9.39 3.86
N LEU A 110 7.43 -10.61 4.25
CA LEU A 110 8.10 -11.35 5.33
C LEU A 110 9.55 -11.66 4.96
N VAL A 111 9.79 -12.20 3.76
CA VAL A 111 11.15 -12.50 3.28
C VAL A 111 12.00 -11.23 3.21
N ALA A 112 11.44 -10.13 2.67
CA ALA A 112 12.14 -8.85 2.60
C ALA A 112 12.44 -8.28 4.00
N THR A 113 11.53 -8.45 4.97
CA THR A 113 11.73 -8.03 6.35
C THR A 113 12.89 -8.79 6.99
N ILE A 114 12.91 -10.13 6.86
CA ILE A 114 14.00 -10.96 7.39
C ILE A 114 15.33 -10.57 6.72
N ALA A 115 15.34 -10.39 5.41
CA ALA A 115 16.53 -9.96 4.67
C ALA A 115 17.00 -8.56 5.14
N ALA A 116 16.10 -7.60 5.31
CA ALA A 116 16.43 -6.27 5.80
C ALA A 116 17.02 -6.32 7.22
N MET A 117 16.41 -7.10 8.14
CA MET A 117 16.96 -7.30 9.48
C MET A 117 18.39 -7.87 9.45
N ALA A 118 18.60 -8.93 8.67
CA ALA A 118 19.92 -9.58 8.57
C ALA A 118 20.98 -8.63 8.00
N VAL A 119 20.68 -7.96 6.88
CA VAL A 119 21.63 -7.05 6.21
C VAL A 119 21.92 -5.82 7.07
N THR A 120 20.88 -5.23 7.72
CA THR A 120 21.08 -4.07 8.60
C THR A 120 21.90 -4.43 9.83
N THR A 121 21.62 -5.59 10.47
CA THR A 121 22.39 -6.05 11.63
C THR A 121 23.85 -6.37 11.25
N LEU A 122 24.08 -6.98 10.09
CA LEU A 122 25.42 -7.22 9.57
C LEU A 122 26.16 -5.90 9.29
N ALA A 123 25.49 -4.93 8.66
CA ALA A 123 26.08 -3.61 8.41
C ALA A 123 26.39 -2.88 9.72
N ALA A 124 25.54 -2.97 10.74
CA ALA A 124 25.82 -2.42 12.07
C ALA A 124 27.00 -3.12 12.74
N ALA A 125 27.12 -4.45 12.62
CA ALA A 125 28.26 -5.20 13.15
C ALA A 125 29.57 -4.81 12.44
N LEU A 126 29.55 -4.61 11.12
CA LEU A 126 30.72 -4.14 10.36
C LEU A 126 31.11 -2.71 10.75
N ALA A 127 30.15 -1.81 10.91
CA ALA A 127 30.41 -0.45 11.37
C ALA A 127 31.04 -0.45 12.77
N ARG A 128 30.55 -1.30 13.69
CA ARG A 128 31.14 -1.48 15.02
C ARG A 128 32.57 -2.04 14.95
N ALA A 129 32.82 -3.01 14.08
CA ALA A 129 34.17 -3.54 13.86
C ALA A 129 35.14 -2.49 13.26
N ALA A 130 34.60 -1.49 12.57
CA ALA A 130 35.33 -0.34 12.05
C ALA A 130 35.50 0.81 13.07
N GLY A 131 35.09 0.62 14.33
CA GLY A 131 35.27 1.57 15.42
C GLY A 131 34.10 2.54 15.65
N VAL A 132 32.92 2.23 15.13
CA VAL A 132 31.70 3.03 15.43
C VAL A 132 31.05 2.47 16.70
N ASP A 133 30.97 3.25 17.76
CA ASP A 133 30.51 2.77 19.07
C ASP A 133 28.99 2.78 19.22
N PHE A 134 28.23 3.50 18.39
CA PHE A 134 26.77 3.65 18.49
C PHE A 134 26.30 4.09 19.89
N GLU A 135 27.06 5.00 20.53
CA GLU A 135 26.77 5.51 21.84
C GLU A 135 25.61 6.54 21.80
N ILE A 136 24.72 6.46 22.79
CA ILE A 136 23.62 7.42 22.93
C ILE A 136 24.16 8.62 23.74
N PRO A 137 24.05 9.87 23.23
CA PRO A 137 24.65 11.06 23.85
C PRO A 137 24.27 11.29 25.31
N ASP A 138 23.06 10.90 25.72
CA ASP A 138 22.49 11.23 27.04
C ASP A 138 22.73 10.16 28.12
N GLY A 139 23.44 9.08 27.84
CA GLY A 139 23.52 7.99 28.83
C GLY A 139 24.76 7.10 28.78
N GLY A 140 25.66 7.27 27.82
CA GLY A 140 26.82 6.38 27.65
C GLY A 140 26.47 4.93 27.34
N GLU A 141 25.20 4.64 27.03
CA GLU A 141 24.71 3.30 26.70
C GLU A 141 24.85 3.05 25.20
N THR A 142 25.44 1.93 24.83
CA THR A 142 25.60 1.54 23.42
C THR A 142 24.39 0.78 22.91
N ILE A 143 23.90 1.11 21.71
CA ILE A 143 22.79 0.42 21.07
C ILE A 143 23.19 -1.04 20.79
N PRO A 144 22.54 -2.06 21.37
CA PRO A 144 22.89 -3.45 21.12
C PRO A 144 22.58 -3.86 19.67
N LEU A 145 23.38 -4.76 19.06
CA LEU A 145 23.16 -5.22 17.69
C LEU A 145 21.75 -5.77 17.45
N GLY A 146 21.19 -6.46 18.45
CA GLY A 146 19.80 -6.94 18.42
C GLY A 146 18.78 -5.82 18.31
N GLY A 147 19.06 -4.64 18.85
CA GLY A 147 18.21 -3.45 18.73
C GLY A 147 17.99 -3.03 17.29
N PHE A 148 19.06 -3.05 16.46
CA PHE A 148 18.94 -2.74 15.02
C PHE A 148 18.02 -3.73 14.29
N ALA A 149 18.09 -5.03 14.62
CA ALA A 149 17.21 -6.04 14.05
C ALA A 149 15.75 -5.78 14.43
N VAL A 150 15.46 -5.54 15.71
CA VAL A 150 14.11 -5.30 16.22
C VAL A 150 13.49 -4.06 15.59
N VAL A 151 14.21 -2.93 15.58
CA VAL A 151 13.72 -1.66 15.01
C VAL A 151 13.51 -1.80 13.50
N THR A 152 14.47 -2.40 12.77
CA THR A 152 14.32 -2.67 11.34
C THR A 152 13.14 -3.58 11.05
N GLY A 153 12.96 -4.64 11.83
CA GLY A 153 11.83 -5.56 11.70
C GLY A 153 10.48 -4.86 11.89
N PHE A 154 10.36 -4.04 12.94
CA PHE A 154 9.14 -3.29 13.24
C PHE A 154 8.78 -2.33 12.09
N PHE A 155 9.71 -1.47 11.65
CA PHE A 155 9.43 -0.52 10.58
C PHE A 155 9.25 -1.19 9.21
N SER A 156 9.91 -2.32 8.97
CA SER A 156 9.68 -3.14 7.78
C SER A 156 8.26 -3.68 7.75
N LEU A 157 7.75 -4.15 8.91
CA LEU A 157 6.36 -4.60 9.02
C LEU A 157 5.36 -3.47 8.78
N VAL A 158 5.61 -2.28 9.31
CA VAL A 158 4.83 -1.06 9.01
C VAL A 158 4.82 -0.80 7.50
N GLY A 159 5.97 -0.90 6.83
CA GLY A 159 6.09 -0.78 5.37
C GLY A 159 5.23 -1.81 4.61
N VAL A 160 5.20 -3.06 5.08
CA VAL A 160 4.33 -4.12 4.51
C VAL A 160 2.85 -3.79 4.70
N VAL A 161 2.45 -3.28 5.87
CA VAL A 161 1.07 -2.86 6.14
C VAL A 161 0.67 -1.69 5.21
N ILE A 162 1.52 -0.68 5.07
CA ILE A 162 1.29 0.43 4.13
C ILE A 162 1.13 -0.10 2.70
N ALA A 163 2.00 -1.01 2.24
CA ALA A 163 1.88 -1.64 0.93
C ALA A 163 0.56 -2.41 0.76
N ALA A 164 0.10 -3.12 1.79
CA ALA A 164 -1.17 -3.85 1.80
C ALA A 164 -2.38 -2.90 1.73
N VAL A 165 -2.35 -1.80 2.49
CA VAL A 165 -3.39 -0.75 2.47
C VAL A 165 -3.44 -0.09 1.09
N LEU A 166 -2.30 0.32 0.54
CA LEU A 166 -2.23 0.91 -0.79
C LEU A 166 -2.66 -0.07 -1.89
N LEU A 167 -2.33 -1.35 -1.75
CA LEU A 167 -2.80 -2.40 -2.65
C LEU A 167 -4.33 -2.52 -2.63
N ARG A 168 -4.96 -2.30 -1.47
CA ARG A 168 -6.41 -2.41 -1.27
C ARG A 168 -7.16 -1.19 -1.78
N PHE A 169 -6.61 0.01 -1.54
CA PHE A 169 -7.35 1.27 -1.67
C PHE A 169 -6.79 2.22 -2.74
N SER A 170 -5.67 1.92 -3.39
CA SER A 170 -5.06 2.81 -4.38
C SER A 170 -5.19 2.32 -5.81
N ALA A 171 -5.43 3.23 -6.75
CA ALA A 171 -5.40 2.95 -8.19
C ALA A 171 -3.96 2.71 -8.71
N TYR A 172 -2.96 3.34 -8.08
CA TYR A 172 -1.55 3.24 -8.44
C TYR A 172 -0.70 2.84 -7.23
N PRO A 173 -0.88 1.62 -6.67
CA PRO A 173 -0.30 1.25 -5.39
C PRO A 173 1.23 1.30 -5.38
N ALA A 174 1.89 0.85 -6.46
CA ALA A 174 3.34 0.85 -6.54
C ALA A 174 3.94 2.27 -6.55
N ARG A 175 3.35 3.19 -7.31
CA ARG A 175 3.84 4.58 -7.38
C ARG A 175 3.65 5.30 -6.05
N ARG A 176 2.46 5.18 -5.45
CA ARG A 176 2.17 5.80 -4.14
C ARG A 176 3.04 5.20 -3.04
N PHE A 177 3.25 3.89 -3.07
CA PHE A 177 4.14 3.23 -2.13
C PHE A 177 5.57 3.79 -2.18
N VAL A 178 6.16 3.94 -3.39
CA VAL A 178 7.51 4.49 -3.54
C VAL A 178 7.59 5.89 -2.94
N TRP A 179 6.66 6.79 -3.28
CA TRP A 179 6.66 8.15 -2.72
C TRP A 179 6.51 8.15 -1.20
N THR A 180 5.57 7.37 -0.65
CA THR A 180 5.38 7.25 0.80
C THR A 180 6.63 6.70 1.48
N ALA A 181 7.21 5.62 0.93
CA ALA A 181 8.39 4.99 1.50
C ALA A 181 9.62 5.92 1.47
N VAL A 182 9.85 6.62 0.36
CA VAL A 182 10.97 7.59 0.24
C VAL A 182 10.76 8.74 1.22
N SER A 183 9.55 9.30 1.33
CA SER A 183 9.25 10.38 2.28
C SER A 183 9.46 9.93 3.73
N LEU A 184 8.98 8.73 4.09
CA LEU A 184 9.17 8.19 5.44
C LEU A 184 10.66 7.90 5.72
N THR A 185 11.41 7.39 4.75
CA THR A 185 12.86 7.18 4.88
C THR A 185 13.58 8.51 5.09
N ALA A 186 13.25 9.55 4.32
CA ALA A 186 13.84 10.88 4.51
C ALA A 186 13.51 11.45 5.90
N LEU A 187 12.25 11.30 6.34
CA LEU A 187 11.83 11.75 7.68
C LEU A 187 12.55 10.95 8.79
N SER A 188 12.77 9.66 8.61
CA SER A 188 13.47 8.81 9.59
C SER A 188 14.97 9.11 9.73
N MET A 189 15.55 9.88 8.81
CA MET A 189 16.93 10.36 8.94
C MET A 189 17.05 11.59 9.84
N VAL A 190 15.95 12.29 10.15
CA VAL A 190 15.99 13.50 10.98
C VAL A 190 16.49 13.21 12.40
N PRO A 191 15.98 12.17 13.13
CA PRO A 191 16.48 11.88 14.47
C PRO A 191 17.99 11.68 14.57
N PRO A 192 18.65 10.82 13.75
CA PRO A 192 20.10 10.67 13.80
C PRO A 192 20.87 11.96 13.52
N LEU A 193 20.32 12.87 12.69
CA LEU A 193 20.99 14.12 12.35
C LEU A 193 20.91 15.17 13.47
N ILE A 194 19.88 15.11 14.33
CA ILE A 194 19.68 16.07 15.41
C ILE A 194 20.04 15.54 16.80
N ALA A 195 20.32 14.23 16.93
CA ALA A 195 20.59 13.57 18.20
C ALA A 195 21.93 13.97 18.85
N GLY A 196 22.80 14.72 18.17
CA GLY A 196 24.05 15.23 18.72
C GLY A 196 25.15 14.16 18.94
N GLY A 197 25.00 12.98 18.35
CA GLY A 197 26.05 11.95 18.33
C GLY A 197 27.28 12.36 17.52
N ASP A 198 28.37 11.59 17.66
CA ASP A 198 29.55 11.79 16.84
C ASP A 198 29.28 11.60 15.34
N ALA A 199 30.11 12.17 14.47
CA ALA A 199 29.89 12.15 13.04
C ALA A 199 29.90 10.71 12.46
N ALA A 200 30.75 9.82 13.00
CA ALA A 200 30.84 8.44 12.55
C ALA A 200 29.54 7.66 12.86
N THR A 201 29.02 7.79 14.07
CA THR A 201 27.74 7.20 14.49
C THR A 201 26.58 7.76 13.67
N THR A 202 26.52 9.07 13.44
CA THR A 202 25.48 9.70 12.62
C THR A 202 25.49 9.17 11.19
N VAL A 203 26.65 9.12 10.53
CA VAL A 203 26.82 8.59 9.17
C VAL A 203 26.45 7.10 9.11
N ALA A 204 26.87 6.32 10.10
CA ALA A 204 26.51 4.90 10.18
C ALA A 204 25.00 4.70 10.31
N LEU A 205 24.32 5.44 11.19
CA LEU A 205 22.86 5.36 11.38
C LEU A 205 22.10 5.75 10.12
N VAL A 206 22.50 6.81 9.43
CA VAL A 206 21.93 7.21 8.13
C VAL A 206 22.15 6.10 7.10
N GLY A 207 23.36 5.52 7.05
CA GLY A 207 23.69 4.40 6.18
C GLY A 207 22.80 3.19 6.43
N LEU A 208 22.54 2.82 7.70
CA LEU A 208 21.66 1.70 8.05
C LEU A 208 20.20 1.93 7.59
N HIS A 209 19.70 3.17 7.67
CA HIS A 209 18.37 3.52 7.13
C HIS A 209 18.32 3.32 5.61
N LEU A 210 19.37 3.73 4.89
CA LEU A 210 19.46 3.54 3.44
C LEU A 210 19.56 2.06 3.06
N VAL A 211 20.30 1.26 3.80
CA VAL A 211 20.41 -0.19 3.60
C VAL A 211 19.04 -0.86 3.75
N ALA A 212 18.30 -0.57 4.82
CA ALA A 212 16.96 -1.10 5.02
C ALA A 212 15.99 -0.68 3.89
N ALA A 213 16.03 0.60 3.50
CA ALA A 213 15.22 1.13 2.41
C ALA A 213 15.56 0.49 1.05
N ALA A 214 16.83 0.26 0.77
CA ALA A 214 17.32 -0.37 -0.47
C ALA A 214 16.85 -1.83 -0.62
N VAL A 215 16.61 -2.53 0.48
CA VAL A 215 16.04 -3.88 0.48
C VAL A 215 14.51 -3.82 0.35
N MET A 216 13.86 -3.03 1.20
CA MET A 216 12.40 -3.06 1.34
C MET A 216 11.66 -2.39 0.18
N ILE A 217 12.13 -1.22 -0.28
CA ILE A 217 11.42 -0.44 -1.32
C ILE A 217 11.34 -1.23 -2.63
N PRO A 218 12.41 -1.77 -3.22
CA PRO A 218 12.31 -2.52 -4.47
C PRO A 218 11.56 -3.84 -4.31
N ALA A 219 11.72 -4.56 -3.19
CA ALA A 219 11.03 -5.83 -2.95
C ALA A 219 9.50 -5.63 -2.95
N LEU A 220 8.99 -4.68 -2.17
CA LEU A 220 7.56 -4.41 -2.10
C LEU A 220 7.03 -3.75 -3.39
N THR A 221 7.79 -2.85 -4.01
CA THR A 221 7.40 -2.22 -5.28
C THR A 221 7.23 -3.24 -6.40
N ARG A 222 8.15 -4.21 -6.53
CA ARG A 222 8.04 -5.30 -7.51
C ARG A 222 6.81 -6.16 -7.25
N SER A 223 6.54 -6.49 -5.98
CA SER A 223 5.33 -7.23 -5.60
C SER A 223 4.04 -6.49 -5.93
N LEU A 224 4.03 -5.15 -5.80
CA LEU A 224 2.89 -4.30 -6.15
C LEU A 224 2.73 -4.13 -7.67
N ARG A 225 3.82 -4.01 -8.45
CA ARG A 225 3.79 -3.88 -9.92
C ARG A 225 3.31 -5.15 -10.62
N ALA A 226 3.69 -6.33 -10.14
CA ALA A 226 3.28 -7.62 -10.71
C ALA A 226 1.75 -7.83 -10.76
N ARG A 227 0.94 -6.84 -10.35
CA ARG A 227 -0.53 -6.85 -10.35
C ARG A 227 -1.17 -5.81 -11.25
N THR A 228 -0.41 -4.84 -11.71
CA THR A 228 -0.92 -3.76 -12.57
C THR A 228 -0.62 -3.99 -14.05
N GLY A 229 0.13 -5.00 -14.40
CA GLY A 229 0.34 -5.55 -15.74
C GLY A 229 -0.33 -6.91 -15.88
#